data_10e18ec7eda568fb6ce1168a5a855c38
#
_entry.id   10e18ec7eda568fb6ce1168a5a855c38
#
_cell.length_a   1.000
_cell.length_b   1.000
_cell.length_c   1.000
_cell.angle_alpha   90.00
_cell.angle_beta   90.00
_cell.angle_gamma   90.00
#
_symmetry.space_group_name_H-M   'P 1'
#
loop_
_entity.id
_entity.type
_entity.pdbx_description
1 polymer ?
#
loop_
_entity_poly.entity_id
_entity_poly.type
_entity_poly.pdbx_seq_one_letter_code
_entity_poly.pdbx_strand_id
1 'polypeptide(L)'
;MDYEMMKKSILAFLLLTSSAAALAAPQVITVSRFEVGKDKWAFNREEVMLTCRPGNALYVINPSTLVQYPLNDIAQKEVASGKTKAQPISVIQIDDPNNPGEKMSLAPFIERAEKLC
;
A
#
# COMPACT_ATOMS: atom_id res chain seq x y z
N MET A 1 -19.18 -39.14 29.81
CA MET A 1 -18.25 -38.17 30.39
C MET A 1 -17.18 -37.72 29.45
N ASP A 2 -16.65 -38.59 28.66
CA ASP A 2 -15.61 -38.25 27.72
C ASP A 2 -16.04 -37.29 26.64
N TYR A 3 -17.31 -37.30 26.28
CA TYR A 3 -17.85 -36.40 25.27
C TYR A 3 -17.79 -34.93 25.66
N GLU A 4 -17.72 -34.59 26.93
CA GLU A 4 -17.58 -33.24 27.38
C GLU A 4 -16.21 -32.63 27.02
N MET A 5 -15.18 -33.45 27.11
CA MET A 5 -13.84 -33.06 26.70
C MET A 5 -13.76 -32.80 25.19
N MET A 6 -14.46 -33.60 24.41
CA MET A 6 -14.51 -33.43 22.98
C MET A 6 -15.15 -32.12 22.58
N LYS A 7 -16.20 -31.69 23.29
CA LYS A 7 -16.86 -30.43 23.05
C LYS A 7 -15.91 -29.24 23.25
N LYS A 8 -15.09 -29.30 24.29
CA LYS A 8 -14.10 -28.26 24.56
C LYS A 8 -13.05 -28.16 23.44
N SER A 9 -12.61 -29.28 22.95
CA SER A 9 -11.64 -29.34 21.85
C SER A 9 -12.20 -28.73 20.56
N ILE A 10 -13.46 -28.96 20.27
CA ILE A 10 -14.13 -28.41 19.09
C ILE A 10 -14.20 -26.89 19.18
N LEU A 11 -14.49 -26.32 20.33
CA LEU A 11 -14.54 -24.88 20.53
C LEU A 11 -13.19 -24.24 20.32
N ALA A 12 -12.12 -24.85 20.80
CA ALA A 12 -10.77 -24.33 20.58
C ALA A 12 -10.41 -24.30 19.10
N PHE A 13 -10.81 -25.28 18.34
CA PHE A 13 -10.58 -25.35 16.90
C PHE A 13 -11.28 -24.19 16.16
N LEU A 14 -12.51 -23.86 16.53
CA LEU A 14 -13.25 -22.75 15.94
C LEU A 14 -12.57 -21.41 16.15
N LEU A 15 -11.97 -21.18 17.31
CA LEU A 15 -11.23 -19.96 17.60
C LEU A 15 -10.01 -19.79 16.69
N LEU A 16 -9.31 -20.87 16.36
CA LEU A 16 -8.19 -20.84 15.45
C LEU A 16 -8.62 -20.44 14.03
N THR A 17 -9.78 -20.91 13.58
CA THR A 17 -10.33 -20.55 12.28
C THR A 17 -10.62 -19.06 12.18
N SER A 18 -11.17 -18.46 13.23
CA SER A 18 -11.45 -17.03 13.29
C SER A 18 -10.17 -16.19 13.19
N SER A 19 -9.09 -16.63 13.83
CA SER A 19 -7.80 -15.93 13.77
C SER A 19 -7.22 -15.91 12.35
N ALA A 20 -7.37 -16.99 11.62
CA ALA A 20 -6.88 -17.08 10.25
C ALA A 20 -7.60 -16.07 9.33
N ALA A 21 -8.89 -15.84 9.52
CA ALA A 21 -9.64 -14.88 8.73
C ALA A 21 -9.15 -13.44 8.92
N ALA A 22 -8.64 -13.09 10.10
CA ALA A 22 -8.14 -11.76 10.38
C ALA A 22 -6.86 -11.40 9.61
N LEU A 23 -6.14 -12.39 9.07
CA LEU A 23 -4.90 -12.17 8.31
C LEU A 23 -5.14 -11.63 6.90
N ALA A 24 -6.39 -11.61 6.44
CA ALA A 24 -6.74 -11.14 5.11
C ALA A 24 -6.88 -9.61 4.99
N ALA A 25 -6.67 -8.86 6.07
CA ALA A 25 -6.80 -7.41 6.06
C ALA A 25 -5.74 -6.75 5.18
N PRO A 26 -6.08 -5.70 4.41
CA PRO A 26 -5.12 -4.97 3.61
C PRO A 26 -4.06 -4.32 4.47
N GLN A 27 -2.84 -4.20 3.93
CA GLN A 27 -1.72 -3.61 4.63
C GLN A 27 -1.39 -2.24 4.06
N VAL A 28 -0.99 -1.34 4.95
CA VAL A 28 -0.49 -0.03 4.61
C VAL A 28 0.83 0.15 5.34
N ILE A 29 1.87 0.57 4.63
CA ILE A 29 3.17 0.86 5.25
C ILE A 29 3.52 2.32 5.04
N THR A 30 4.31 2.87 5.97
CA THR A 30 4.89 4.20 5.83
C THR A 30 6.34 4.04 5.41
N VAL A 31 6.75 4.78 4.38
CA VAL A 31 8.14 4.85 3.95
C VAL A 31 8.63 6.28 4.07
N SER A 32 9.91 6.46 4.38
CA SER A 32 10.50 7.77 4.57
C SER A 32 11.68 7.99 3.64
N ARG A 33 11.99 9.26 3.41
CA ARG A 33 13.16 9.66 2.66
C ARG A 33 14.44 9.11 3.28
N PHE A 34 14.49 9.06 4.60
CA PHE A 34 15.61 8.53 5.34
C PHE A 34 15.83 7.04 5.06
N GLU A 35 14.77 6.24 5.04
CA GLU A 35 14.84 4.80 4.80
C GLU A 35 15.20 4.45 3.36
N VAL A 36 14.57 5.13 2.41
CA VAL A 36 14.77 4.86 0.98
C VAL A 36 16.09 5.44 0.49
N GLY A 37 16.49 6.56 1.06
CA GLY A 37 17.67 7.30 0.64
C GLY A 37 17.34 8.45 -0.29
N LYS A 38 17.97 9.59 -0.09
CA LYS A 38 17.69 10.80 -0.86
C LYS A 38 17.94 10.63 -2.36
N ASP A 39 18.83 9.72 -2.74
CA ASP A 39 19.17 9.46 -4.14
C ASP A 39 18.04 8.80 -4.92
N LYS A 40 17.16 8.10 -4.20
CA LYS A 40 16.05 7.34 -4.78
C LYS A 40 14.69 7.91 -4.39
N TRP A 41 14.63 8.80 -3.42
CA TRP A 41 13.38 9.39 -2.95
C TRP A 41 12.76 10.25 -4.06
N ALA A 42 11.49 10.00 -4.35
CA ALA A 42 10.81 10.57 -5.51
C ALA A 42 9.80 11.66 -5.19
N PHE A 43 9.60 11.99 -3.92
CA PHE A 43 8.49 12.85 -3.50
C PHE A 43 8.95 14.13 -2.79
N ASN A 44 8.11 15.15 -2.86
CA ASN A 44 8.35 16.44 -2.20
C ASN A 44 7.95 16.44 -0.72
N ARG A 45 7.82 15.27 -0.12
CA ARG A 45 7.46 15.07 1.29
C ARG A 45 8.47 14.11 1.93
N GLU A 46 8.63 14.21 3.25
CA GLU A 46 9.57 13.34 3.98
C GLU A 46 9.05 11.92 4.15
N GLU A 47 7.73 11.74 4.16
CA GLU A 47 7.10 10.44 4.34
C GLU A 47 5.87 10.31 3.45
N VAL A 48 5.61 9.07 2.99
CA VAL A 48 4.37 8.71 2.31
C VAL A 48 3.96 7.32 2.78
N MET A 49 2.67 7.02 2.64
CA MET A 49 2.17 5.67 2.86
C MET A 49 2.00 4.97 1.52
N LEU A 50 2.20 3.65 1.51
CA LEU A 50 2.00 2.80 0.35
C LEU A 50 0.97 1.74 0.69
N THR A 51 0.12 1.40 -0.28
CA THR A 51 -0.86 0.33 -0.11
C THR A 51 -1.13 -0.39 -1.42
N CYS A 52 -1.54 -1.65 -1.31
CA CYS A 52 -2.08 -2.41 -2.43
C CYS A 52 -3.54 -2.74 -2.14
N ARG A 53 -4.42 -2.40 -3.06
CA ARG A 53 -5.86 -2.68 -2.94
C ARG A 53 -6.24 -3.87 -3.81
N PRO A 54 -7.42 -4.45 -3.59
CA PRO A 54 -7.87 -5.60 -4.37
C PRO A 54 -7.74 -5.36 -5.87
N GLY A 55 -7.23 -6.35 -6.59
CA GLY A 55 -6.96 -6.25 -8.01
C GLY A 55 -5.58 -5.69 -8.33
N ASN A 56 -4.68 -5.62 -7.34
CA ASN A 56 -3.30 -5.13 -7.48
C ASN A 56 -3.23 -3.64 -7.84
N ALA A 57 -4.17 -2.84 -7.35
CA ALA A 57 -4.16 -1.40 -7.52
C ALA A 57 -3.28 -0.76 -6.44
N LEU A 58 -2.16 -0.15 -6.85
CA LEU A 58 -1.19 0.44 -5.94
C LEU A 58 -1.43 1.95 -5.79
N TYR A 59 -1.37 2.43 -4.55
CA TYR A 59 -1.56 3.85 -4.23
C TYR A 59 -0.50 4.36 -3.28
N VAL A 60 -0.13 5.62 -3.48
CA VAL A 60 0.62 6.42 -2.51
C VAL A 60 -0.40 7.30 -1.78
N ILE A 61 -0.24 7.44 -0.49
CA ILE A 61 -1.14 8.25 0.34
C ILE A 61 -0.32 9.27 1.13
N ASN A 62 -0.75 10.53 1.11
CA ASN A 62 -0.17 11.57 1.94
C ASN A 62 -0.68 11.39 3.38
N PRO A 63 0.21 11.11 4.35
CA PRO A 63 -0.23 10.84 5.73
C PRO A 63 -0.92 12.03 6.39
N SER A 64 -0.60 13.25 5.97
CA SER A 64 -1.18 14.46 6.58
C SER A 64 -2.59 14.78 6.10
N THR A 65 -2.87 14.55 4.83
CA THR A 65 -4.13 14.92 4.20
C THR A 65 -4.98 13.73 3.80
N LEU A 66 -4.39 12.54 3.76
CA LEU A 66 -4.98 11.30 3.26
C LEU A 66 -5.34 11.36 1.77
N VAL A 67 -4.81 12.33 1.04
CA VAL A 67 -4.96 12.37 -0.42
C VAL A 67 -4.22 11.19 -1.02
N GLN A 68 -4.84 10.55 -2.00
CA GLN A 68 -4.33 9.36 -2.66
C GLN A 68 -3.81 9.69 -4.05
N TYR A 69 -2.80 8.95 -4.48
CA TYR A 69 -2.17 9.10 -5.80
C TYR A 69 -1.98 7.71 -6.41
N PRO A 70 -2.47 7.46 -7.64
CA PRO A 70 -2.28 6.16 -8.26
C PRO A 70 -0.80 5.91 -8.58
N LEU A 71 -0.30 4.73 -8.22
CA LEU A 71 1.11 4.39 -8.38
C LEU A 71 1.37 3.47 -9.59
N ASN A 72 0.34 2.78 -10.08
CA ASN A 72 0.45 1.90 -11.25
C ASN A 72 -0.73 2.08 -12.21
N ASP A 73 -0.67 1.41 -13.36
CA ASP A 73 -1.69 1.52 -14.40
C ASP A 73 -3.07 1.08 -13.94
N ILE A 74 -3.13 0.03 -13.13
CA ILE A 74 -4.40 -0.47 -12.59
C ILE A 74 -5.07 0.60 -11.75
N ALA A 75 -4.33 1.24 -10.85
CA ALA A 75 -4.84 2.32 -10.02
C ALA A 75 -5.25 3.53 -10.87
N GLN A 76 -4.47 3.86 -11.90
CA GLN A 76 -4.81 4.96 -12.81
C GLN A 76 -6.14 4.71 -13.52
N LYS A 77 -6.40 3.50 -13.93
CA LYS A 77 -7.69 3.12 -14.56
C LYS A 77 -8.85 3.23 -13.58
N GLU A 78 -8.64 2.88 -12.31
CA GLU A 78 -9.66 3.05 -11.28
C GLU A 78 -10.02 4.51 -11.05
N VAL A 79 -9.02 5.39 -11.06
CA VAL A 79 -9.23 6.82 -10.94
C VAL A 79 -9.96 7.36 -12.17
N ALA A 80 -9.54 6.97 -13.36
CA ALA A 80 -10.13 7.42 -14.61
C ALA A 80 -11.60 7.00 -14.76
N SER A 81 -11.96 5.83 -14.22
CA SER A 81 -13.34 5.33 -14.25
C SER A 81 -14.23 5.90 -13.13
N GLY A 82 -13.66 6.70 -12.24
CA GLY A 82 -14.40 7.27 -11.11
C GLY A 82 -14.56 6.34 -9.92
N LYS A 83 -13.96 5.15 -9.95
CA LYS A 83 -14.04 4.18 -8.86
C LYS A 83 -13.30 4.67 -7.62
N THR A 84 -12.20 5.38 -7.80
CA THR A 84 -11.37 5.91 -6.72
C THR A 84 -11.12 7.39 -6.95
N LYS A 85 -11.27 8.18 -5.90
CA LYS A 85 -10.95 9.61 -5.94
C LYS A 85 -9.49 9.81 -5.58
N ALA A 86 -8.70 10.36 -6.49
CA ALA A 86 -7.27 10.54 -6.31
C ALA A 86 -6.75 11.67 -7.18
N GLN A 87 -5.53 12.13 -6.87
CA GLN A 87 -4.83 13.13 -7.65
C GLN A 87 -3.68 12.49 -8.43
N PRO A 88 -3.24 13.07 -9.55
CA PRO A 88 -2.09 12.53 -10.28
C PRO A 88 -0.83 12.53 -9.41
N ILE A 89 -0.05 11.46 -9.47
CA ILE A 89 1.15 11.33 -8.67
C ILE A 89 2.22 12.39 -9.00
N SER A 90 2.19 12.94 -10.21
CA SER A 90 3.09 14.03 -10.62
C SER A 90 2.98 15.27 -9.72
N VAL A 91 1.86 15.43 -9.01
CA VAL A 91 1.66 16.54 -8.07
C VAL A 91 2.67 16.52 -6.93
N ILE A 92 3.09 15.33 -6.49
CA ILE A 92 4.04 15.16 -5.39
C ILE A 92 5.39 14.60 -5.82
N GLN A 93 5.54 14.25 -7.10
CA GLN A 93 6.77 13.66 -7.64
C GLN A 93 7.78 14.76 -7.99
N ILE A 94 9.01 14.60 -7.53
CA ILE A 94 10.07 15.60 -7.77
C ILE A 94 10.82 15.31 -9.07
N ASP A 95 11.50 16.33 -9.58
CA ASP A 95 12.33 16.22 -10.76
C ASP A 95 13.59 15.41 -10.46
N ASP A 96 14.08 14.67 -11.46
CA ASP A 96 15.32 13.93 -11.37
C ASP A 96 16.50 14.87 -11.65
N PRO A 97 17.40 15.12 -10.69
CA PRO A 97 18.52 16.02 -10.91
C PRO A 97 19.52 15.49 -11.92
N ASN A 98 19.52 14.18 -12.20
CA ASN A 98 20.44 13.55 -13.13
C ASN A 98 19.88 13.44 -14.55
N ASN A 99 18.58 13.68 -14.73
CA ASN A 99 17.89 13.58 -16.02
C ASN A 99 16.96 14.79 -16.18
N PRO A 100 17.48 15.93 -16.66
CA PRO A 100 16.68 17.14 -16.82
C PRO A 100 15.42 16.90 -17.66
N GLY A 101 14.28 17.40 -17.18
CA GLY A 101 12.99 17.23 -17.83
C GLY A 101 12.24 15.96 -17.46
N GLU A 102 12.85 15.09 -16.65
CA GLU A 102 12.20 13.86 -16.18
C GLU A 102 11.94 13.91 -14.67
N LYS A 103 10.94 13.15 -14.24
CA LYS A 103 10.64 12.96 -12.81
C LYS A 103 11.46 11.78 -12.27
N MET A 104 11.67 11.77 -10.95
CA MET A 104 12.33 10.65 -10.28
C MET A 104 11.53 9.36 -10.50
N SER A 105 12.25 8.25 -10.67
CA SER A 105 11.66 6.93 -10.89
C SER A 105 10.78 6.50 -9.70
N LEU A 106 9.64 5.92 -10.00
CA LEU A 106 8.73 5.34 -9.01
C LEU A 106 9.00 3.86 -8.73
N ALA A 107 9.94 3.25 -9.44
CA ALA A 107 10.23 1.81 -9.34
C ALA A 107 10.47 1.32 -7.91
N PRO A 108 11.26 2.00 -7.06
CA PRO A 108 11.47 1.54 -5.68
C PRO A 108 10.18 1.48 -4.85
N PHE A 109 9.23 2.37 -5.15
CA PHE A 109 7.94 2.45 -4.44
C PHE A 109 6.96 1.41 -4.97
N ILE A 110 6.97 1.18 -6.26
CA ILE A 110 6.16 0.14 -6.90
C ILE A 110 6.55 -1.23 -6.32
N GLU A 111 7.84 -1.53 -6.24
CA GLU A 111 8.32 -2.79 -5.67
C GLU A 111 7.86 -3.00 -4.24
N ARG A 112 7.97 -1.95 -3.41
CA ARG A 112 7.54 -2.03 -2.02
C ARG A 112 6.03 -2.22 -1.89
N ALA A 113 5.25 -1.51 -2.69
CA ALA A 113 3.79 -1.62 -2.68
C ALA A 113 3.31 -2.97 -3.19
N GLU A 114 3.96 -3.54 -4.21
CA GLU A 114 3.62 -4.86 -4.73
C GLU A 114 3.74 -5.96 -3.69
N LYS A 115 4.67 -5.82 -2.76
CA LYS A 115 4.83 -6.79 -1.66
C LYS A 115 3.66 -6.78 -0.68
N LEU A 116 2.83 -5.76 -0.72
CA LEU A 116 1.65 -5.65 0.12
C LEU A 116 0.43 -6.32 -0.52
N CYS A 117 0.54 -6.70 -1.76
CA CYS A 117 -0.50 -7.44 -2.45
C CYS A 117 -0.47 -8.90 -2.01
#